data_eb51693a448f4d87309f9171e35c52ea
#
_entry.id   eb51693a448f4d87309f9171e35c52ea
#
_cell.length_a   1.000
_cell.length_b   1.000
_cell.length_c   1.000
_cell.angle_alpha   90.00
_cell.angle_beta   90.00
_cell.angle_gamma   90.00
#
_symmetry.space_group_name_H-M   'P 1'
#
loop_
_entity.id
_entity.type
_entity.pdbx_description
1 polymer ?
#
loop_
_entity_poly.entity_id
_entity_poly.type
_entity_poly.pdbx_seq_one_letter_code
_entity_poly.pdbx_strand_id
1 'polypeptide(L)'
;MSEDPALGDVLDVLSDEYARAILAATSVKPMSAQQLADECEMSKPTVYRRVERLRDYDLIEERTAIQDDGNHYSVYAATLSELSVELDEGSFEADVTRREPEAFPGQRETDTADRFAKMWENL
;
A
#
# COMPACT_ATOMS: atom_id res chain seq x y z
N MET A 1 -9.12 9.63 21.05
CA MET A 1 -8.58 10.35 19.94
C MET A 1 -8.31 9.44 18.75
N SER A 2 -8.65 9.89 17.59
CA SER A 2 -8.50 9.06 16.41
C SER A 2 -7.04 8.95 15.99
N GLU A 3 -6.63 7.75 15.62
CA GLU A 3 -5.32 7.51 15.06
C GLU A 3 -5.30 7.75 13.57
N ASP A 4 -6.49 7.90 12.97
CA ASP A 4 -6.59 8.06 11.53
C ASP A 4 -6.20 9.46 11.11
N PRO A 5 -5.55 9.60 9.95
CA PRO A 5 -5.24 10.92 9.42
C PRO A 5 -6.52 11.68 9.09
N ALA A 6 -6.41 13.00 9.07
CA ALA A 6 -7.53 13.83 8.70
C ALA A 6 -7.95 13.58 7.26
N LEU A 7 -9.24 13.66 7.01
CA LEU A 7 -9.77 13.42 5.67
C LEU A 7 -9.07 14.26 4.60
N GLY A 8 -8.88 15.55 4.86
CA GLY A 8 -8.25 16.42 3.88
C GLY A 8 -6.84 15.97 3.52
N ASP A 9 -6.09 15.50 4.52
CA ASP A 9 -4.72 15.05 4.29
C ASP A 9 -4.69 13.79 3.43
N VAL A 10 -5.57 12.85 3.71
CA VAL A 10 -5.62 11.61 2.94
C VAL A 10 -6.06 11.89 1.51
N LEU A 11 -7.08 12.73 1.34
CA LEU A 11 -7.54 13.08 0.00
C LEU A 11 -6.45 13.81 -0.78
N ASP A 12 -5.68 14.64 -0.10
CA ASP A 12 -4.58 15.37 -0.74
C ASP A 12 -3.53 14.40 -1.26
N VAL A 13 -3.15 13.41 -0.45
CA VAL A 13 -2.20 12.39 -0.90
C VAL A 13 -2.77 11.59 -2.06
N LEU A 14 -4.03 11.18 -1.96
CA LEU A 14 -4.63 10.33 -2.99
C LEU A 14 -5.03 11.11 -4.24
N SER A 15 -4.98 12.44 -4.21
CA SER A 15 -5.19 13.23 -5.41
C SER A 15 -3.97 13.18 -6.33
N ASP A 16 -2.82 12.77 -5.81
CA ASP A 16 -1.60 12.68 -6.59
C ASP A 16 -1.58 11.36 -7.37
N GLU A 17 -1.52 11.44 -8.68
CA GLU A 17 -1.55 10.24 -9.51
C GLU A 17 -0.35 9.34 -9.29
N TYR A 18 0.81 9.89 -8.94
CA TYR A 18 2.00 9.08 -8.67
C TYR A 18 1.82 8.27 -7.39
N ALA A 19 1.23 8.89 -6.36
CA ALA A 19 0.97 8.17 -5.12
C ALA A 19 -0.01 7.04 -5.35
N ARG A 20 -1.07 7.29 -6.13
CA ARG A 20 -2.03 6.24 -6.44
C ARG A 20 -1.39 5.11 -7.25
N ALA A 21 -0.52 5.44 -8.20
CA ALA A 21 0.17 4.43 -9.00
C ALA A 21 1.04 3.53 -8.12
N ILE A 22 1.76 4.13 -7.18
CA ILE A 22 2.60 3.37 -6.26
C ILE A 22 1.75 2.46 -5.38
N LEU A 23 0.66 2.98 -4.84
CA LEU A 23 -0.22 2.15 -4.00
C LEU A 23 -0.82 1.00 -4.81
N ALA A 24 -1.27 1.29 -6.02
CA ALA A 24 -1.85 0.24 -6.86
C ALA A 24 -0.84 -0.86 -7.14
N ALA A 25 0.38 -0.49 -7.53
CA ALA A 25 1.41 -1.47 -7.83
C ALA A 25 1.80 -2.28 -6.60
N THR A 26 1.99 -1.63 -5.46
CA THR A 26 2.43 -2.31 -4.24
C THR A 26 1.30 -3.06 -3.54
N SER A 27 0.06 -2.86 -3.97
CA SER A 27 -1.05 -3.66 -3.46
C SER A 27 -1.07 -5.04 -4.08
N VAL A 28 -0.42 -5.21 -5.23
CA VAL A 28 -0.33 -6.51 -5.89
C VAL A 28 0.80 -7.34 -5.32
N LYS A 29 1.96 -6.72 -5.14
CA LYS A 29 3.12 -7.39 -4.54
C LYS A 29 4.09 -6.32 -4.05
N PRO A 30 4.94 -6.66 -3.06
CA PRO A 30 5.97 -5.71 -2.63
C PRO A 30 6.92 -5.37 -3.77
N MET A 31 7.35 -4.11 -3.84
CA MET A 31 8.23 -3.64 -4.89
C MET A 31 9.31 -2.73 -4.34
N SER A 32 10.50 -2.82 -4.92
CA SER A 32 11.58 -1.91 -4.59
C SER A 32 11.37 -0.56 -5.27
N ALA A 33 12.15 0.45 -4.85
CA ALA A 33 12.07 1.75 -5.48
C ALA A 33 12.43 1.68 -6.97
N GLN A 34 13.40 0.85 -7.33
CA GLN A 34 13.77 0.69 -8.73
C GLN A 34 12.62 0.08 -9.53
N GLN A 35 11.99 -0.94 -8.97
CA GLN A 35 10.86 -1.57 -9.65
C GLN A 35 9.72 -0.59 -9.82
N LEU A 36 9.46 0.24 -8.81
CA LEU A 36 8.41 1.23 -8.88
C LEU A 36 8.73 2.32 -9.91
N ALA A 37 9.99 2.74 -9.96
CA ALA A 37 10.40 3.73 -10.95
C ALA A 37 10.17 3.22 -12.37
N ASP A 38 10.52 1.96 -12.60
CA ASP A 38 10.35 1.36 -13.92
C ASP A 38 8.88 1.09 -14.25
N GLU A 39 8.17 0.52 -13.30
CA GLU A 39 6.76 0.11 -13.50
C GLU A 39 5.83 1.32 -13.64
N CYS A 40 6.06 2.34 -12.85
CA CYS A 40 5.18 3.50 -12.81
C CYS A 40 5.73 4.67 -13.64
N GLU A 41 6.84 4.45 -14.36
CA GLU A 41 7.43 5.44 -15.24
C GLU A 41 7.69 6.77 -14.54
N MET A 42 8.40 6.70 -13.42
CA MET A 42 8.77 7.90 -12.69
C MET A 42 10.21 7.76 -12.20
N SER A 43 10.82 8.89 -11.82
CA SER A 43 12.19 8.87 -11.33
C SER A 43 12.24 8.31 -9.92
N LYS A 44 13.42 7.79 -9.53
CA LYS A 44 13.60 7.31 -8.17
C LYS A 44 13.36 8.39 -7.12
N PRO A 45 13.87 9.61 -7.29
CA PRO A 45 13.56 10.65 -6.28
C PRO A 45 12.05 10.88 -6.13
N THR A 46 11.30 10.80 -7.22
CA THR A 46 9.84 10.93 -7.14
C THR A 46 9.26 9.78 -6.34
N VAL A 47 9.73 8.54 -6.60
CA VAL A 47 9.27 7.38 -5.84
C VAL A 47 9.51 7.59 -4.34
N TYR A 48 10.72 7.99 -3.97
CA TYR A 48 11.05 8.14 -2.55
C TYR A 48 10.21 9.23 -1.88
N ARG A 49 9.98 10.33 -2.56
CA ARG A 49 9.16 11.40 -1.97
C ARG A 49 7.71 10.96 -1.77
N ARG A 50 7.16 10.26 -2.74
CA ARG A 50 5.78 9.78 -2.63
C ARG A 50 5.63 8.69 -1.59
N VAL A 51 6.59 7.77 -1.55
CA VAL A 51 6.58 6.69 -0.55
C VAL A 51 6.66 7.28 0.87
N GLU A 52 7.54 8.25 1.07
CA GLU A 52 7.68 8.87 2.38
C GLU A 52 6.36 9.51 2.82
N ARG A 53 5.71 10.21 1.90
CA ARG A 53 4.43 10.83 2.21
C ARG A 53 3.35 9.79 2.53
N LEU A 54 3.33 8.70 1.79
CA LEU A 54 2.37 7.62 2.04
C LEU A 54 2.64 6.96 3.39
N ARG A 55 3.90 6.85 3.78
CA ARG A 55 4.26 6.28 5.08
C ARG A 55 3.83 7.19 6.23
N ASP A 56 3.85 8.49 6.02
CA ASP A 56 3.41 9.43 7.05
C ASP A 56 1.97 9.19 7.49
N TYR A 57 1.17 8.63 6.60
CA TYR A 57 -0.23 8.34 6.89
C TYR A 57 -0.52 6.84 7.02
N ASP A 58 0.54 6.04 7.13
CA ASP A 58 0.42 4.58 7.28
C ASP A 58 -0.37 3.93 6.16
N LEU A 59 -0.16 4.39 4.93
CA LEU A 59 -0.83 3.83 3.77
C LEU A 59 0.07 2.84 3.03
N ILE A 60 1.35 2.80 3.37
CA ILE A 60 2.33 1.89 2.78
C ILE A 60 3.35 1.57 3.86
N GLU A 61 3.97 0.42 3.78
CA GLU A 61 5.04 0.08 4.71
C GLU A 61 6.29 -0.35 3.96
N GLU A 62 7.41 -0.24 4.63
CA GLU A 62 8.70 -0.65 4.09
C GLU A 62 9.13 -1.95 4.74
N ARG A 63 9.65 -2.87 3.94
CA ARG A 63 10.18 -4.14 4.41
C ARG A 63 11.55 -4.34 3.81
N THR A 64 12.34 -5.19 4.44
CA THR A 64 13.65 -5.57 3.92
C THR A 64 13.56 -6.90 3.22
N ALA A 65 14.05 -6.97 1.99
CA ALA A 65 14.16 -8.21 1.23
C ALA A 65 15.63 -8.57 1.11
N ILE A 66 15.91 -9.84 0.85
CA ILE A 66 17.26 -10.34 0.74
C ILE A 66 17.44 -10.91 -0.66
N GLN A 67 18.49 -10.47 -1.36
CA GLN A 67 18.83 -10.99 -2.67
C GLN A 67 19.59 -12.29 -2.55
N ASP A 68 19.68 -13.03 -3.66
CA ASP A 68 20.38 -14.29 -3.70
C ASP A 68 21.84 -14.15 -3.27
N ASP A 69 22.44 -13.00 -3.52
CA ASP A 69 23.83 -12.73 -3.14
C ASP A 69 23.98 -12.30 -1.67
N GLY A 70 22.89 -12.30 -0.90
CA GLY A 70 22.91 -11.92 0.49
C GLY A 70 22.73 -10.44 0.75
N ASN A 71 22.66 -9.60 -0.29
CA ASN A 71 22.44 -8.18 -0.12
C ASN A 71 21.00 -7.89 0.27
N HIS A 72 20.83 -6.89 1.12
CA HIS A 72 19.52 -6.45 1.57
C HIS A 72 19.05 -5.26 0.75
N TYR A 73 17.77 -5.18 0.51
CA TYR A 73 17.20 -4.02 -0.15
C TYR A 73 15.79 -3.78 0.36
N SER A 74 15.32 -2.54 0.22
CA SER A 74 13.99 -2.16 0.69
C SER A 74 12.94 -2.44 -0.35
N VAL A 75 11.82 -2.97 0.08
CA VAL A 75 10.62 -3.10 -0.75
C VAL A 75 9.46 -2.46 -0.01
N TYR A 76 8.48 -2.04 -0.76
CA TYR A 76 7.31 -1.34 -0.22
C TYR A 76 6.06 -2.12 -0.53
N ALA A 77 5.14 -2.13 0.41
CA ALA A 77 3.88 -2.86 0.26
C ALA A 77 2.74 -1.99 0.77
N ALA A 78 1.68 -1.89 0.00
CA ALA A 78 0.52 -1.08 0.39
C ALA A 78 -0.16 -1.67 1.61
N THR A 79 -0.50 -0.81 2.55
CA THR A 79 -1.30 -1.19 3.71
C THR A 79 -2.71 -0.63 3.60
N LEU A 80 -2.92 0.36 2.75
CA LEU A 80 -4.26 0.88 2.52
C LEU A 80 -5.11 -0.17 1.83
N SER A 81 -6.26 -0.47 2.42
CA SER A 81 -7.22 -1.39 1.82
C SER A 81 -8.42 -0.63 1.29
N GLU A 82 -8.94 0.29 2.07
CA GLU A 82 -10.14 0.98 1.68
C GLU A 82 -10.21 2.35 2.36
N LEU A 83 -10.66 3.33 1.61
CA LEU A 83 -11.00 4.63 2.17
C LEU A 83 -12.49 4.82 1.94
N SER A 84 -13.24 5.04 3.01
CA SER A 84 -14.65 5.34 2.86
C SER A 84 -14.92 6.72 3.43
N VAL A 85 -15.77 7.47 2.73
CA VAL A 85 -16.11 8.83 3.12
C VAL A 85 -17.62 8.91 3.22
N GLU A 86 -18.11 9.41 4.32
CA GLU A 86 -19.53 9.51 4.57
C GLU A 86 -19.89 10.95 4.92
N LEU A 87 -20.98 11.42 4.38
CA LEU A 87 -21.50 12.72 4.76
C LEU A 87 -22.78 12.49 5.55
N ASP A 88 -22.74 12.87 6.81
CA ASP A 88 -23.84 12.62 7.73
C ASP A 88 -24.10 13.85 8.59
N GLU A 89 -25.31 14.34 8.54
CA GLU A 89 -25.77 15.44 9.39
C GLU A 89 -24.81 16.63 9.43
N GLY A 90 -24.35 17.03 8.26
CA GLY A 90 -23.53 18.23 8.14
C GLY A 90 -22.05 18.05 8.34
N SER A 91 -21.58 16.82 8.50
CA SER A 91 -20.15 16.59 8.64
C SER A 91 -19.70 15.41 7.81
N PHE A 92 -18.46 15.48 7.34
CA PHE A 92 -17.82 14.39 6.64
C PHE A 92 -17.05 13.54 7.63
N GLU A 93 -17.20 12.23 7.47
CA GLU A 93 -16.40 11.28 8.26
C GLU A 93 -15.68 10.36 7.31
N ALA A 94 -14.43 10.07 7.63
CA ALA A 94 -13.61 9.19 6.80
C ALA A 94 -13.11 8.02 7.63
N ASP A 95 -13.15 6.85 7.05
CA ASP A 95 -12.57 5.66 7.64
C ASP A 95 -11.52 5.11 6.71
N VAL A 96 -10.34 4.87 7.25
CA VAL A 96 -9.25 4.25 6.52
C VAL A 96 -9.11 2.84 7.05
N THR A 97 -9.31 1.86 6.18
CA THR A 97 -9.12 0.47 6.53
C THR A 97 -7.77 0.02 6.01
N ARG A 98 -7.01 -0.60 6.86
CA ARG A 98 -5.69 -1.11 6.51
C ARG A 98 -5.67 -2.61 6.57
N ARG A 99 -4.77 -3.20 5.83
CA ARG A 99 -4.60 -4.64 5.80
C ARG A 99 -3.14 -4.98 6.07
N GLU A 100 -2.92 -6.21 6.49
CA GLU A 100 -1.57 -6.72 6.58
C GLU A 100 -1.03 -6.87 5.17
N PRO A 101 0.13 -6.27 4.86
CA PRO A 101 0.71 -6.49 3.54
C PRO A 101 0.99 -7.97 3.31
N GLU A 102 0.93 -8.37 2.06
CA GLU A 102 1.19 -9.74 1.71
C GLU A 102 2.62 -10.15 2.04
N ALA A 103 2.80 -11.42 2.36
CA ALA A 103 4.12 -11.96 2.63
C ALA A 103 4.96 -11.94 1.35
N PHE A 104 6.28 -12.08 1.53
CA PHE A 104 7.17 -12.17 0.38
C PHE A 104 6.81 -13.38 -0.48
N PRO A 105 7.25 -13.37 -1.76
CA PRO A 105 6.88 -14.46 -2.66
C PRO A 105 7.15 -15.83 -2.06
N GLY A 106 7.40 -16.59 -1.77
CA GLY A 106 7.56 -17.89 -1.16
C GLY A 106 6.61 -18.19 -0.02
N GLN A 107 6.16 -17.18 0.70
CA GLN A 107 5.21 -17.37 1.80
C GLN A 107 3.79 -17.13 1.36
N ARG A 108 3.66 -16.42 0.28
CA ARG A 108 2.40 -15.90 -0.19
C ARG A 108 1.50 -16.95 -0.83
N GLU A 109 2.11 -17.97 -1.40
CA GLU A 109 1.35 -18.98 -2.12
C GLU A 109 0.34 -19.69 -1.23
N THR A 110 0.74 -20.00 0.00
CA THR A 110 -0.15 -20.67 0.95
C THR A 110 -1.34 -19.77 1.28
N ASP A 111 -1.07 -18.49 1.54
CA ASP A 111 -2.13 -17.55 1.87
C ASP A 111 -3.09 -17.39 0.70
N THR A 112 -2.57 -17.35 -0.50
CA THR A 112 -3.41 -17.22 -1.69
C THR A 112 -4.32 -18.44 -1.84
N ALA A 113 -3.77 -19.62 -1.63
CA ALA A 113 -4.55 -20.84 -1.71
C ALA A 113 -5.66 -20.86 -0.67
N ASP A 114 -5.35 -20.42 0.55
CA ASP A 114 -6.35 -20.34 1.60
C ASP A 114 -7.47 -19.36 1.26
N ARG A 115 -7.13 -18.25 0.67
CA ARG A 115 -8.13 -17.26 0.27
C ARG A 115 -9.05 -17.82 -0.79
N PHE A 116 -8.50 -18.49 -1.76
CA PHE A 116 -9.31 -19.12 -2.79
C PHE A 116 -10.22 -20.18 -2.21
N ALA A 117 -9.69 -20.99 -1.30
CA ALA A 117 -10.50 -22.02 -0.64
C ALA A 117 -11.67 -21.39 0.10
N LYS A 118 -11.42 -20.30 0.82
CA LYS A 118 -12.48 -19.64 1.55
C LYS A 118 -13.52 -19.03 0.62
N MET A 119 -13.08 -18.47 -0.50
CA MET A 119 -13.99 -17.91 -1.47
C MET A 119 -14.94 -18.97 -2.03
N TRP A 120 -14.39 -20.15 -2.33
CA TRP A 120 -15.21 -21.24 -2.84
C TRP A 120 -16.20 -21.73 -1.80
N GLU A 121 -15.79 -21.80 -0.54
CA GLU A 121 -16.68 -22.27 0.51
C GLU A 121 -17.85 -21.31 0.74
N ASN A 122 -17.66 -20.04 0.46
CA ASN A 122 -18.72 -19.05 0.66
C ASN A 122 -19.63 -18.90 -0.53
N LEU A 123 -19.35 -19.59 -1.60
CA LEU A 123 -20.20 -19.59 -2.78
C LEU A 123 -21.19 -20.74 -2.72
#